data_b6249f233cc0ecc06b61f83674fa547c
#
_entry.id   b6249f233cc0ecc06b61f83674fa547c
#
_cell.length_a   1.000
_cell.length_b   1.000
_cell.length_c   1.000
_cell.angle_alpha   90.00
_cell.angle_beta   90.00
_cell.angle_gamma   90.00
#
_symmetry.space_group_name_H-M   'P 1'
#
loop_
_entity.id
_entity.type
_entity.pdbx_description
1 polymer ?
#
loop_
_entity_poly.entity_id
_entity_poly.type
_entity_poly.pdbx_seq_one_letter_code
_entity_poly.pdbx_strand_id
1 'polypeptide(L)'
;KIPAIVDRDPPDGGEPISVFESGAILQYLAEKTGKFLPDNLRDRVETMQWLFWQMGGLGPMLGQNHHFVGYAPEKIPYVIDRYVKETERLY
;
A
#
# COMPACT_ATOMS: atom_id res chain seq x y z
N LYS A 1 -9.28 -3.89 11.23
CA LYS A 1 -8.78 -2.60 10.71
C LYS A 1 -9.32 -2.30 9.32
N ILE A 2 -9.41 -1.06 9.01
CA ILE A 2 -9.76 -0.58 7.67
C ILE A 2 -8.48 -0.24 6.90
N PRO A 3 -8.51 -0.36 5.55
CA PRO A 3 -9.66 -0.80 4.76
C PRO A 3 -9.86 -2.31 4.76
N ALA A 4 -11.11 -2.71 4.60
CA ALA A 4 -11.50 -4.09 4.32
C ALA A 4 -12.78 -4.06 3.50
N ILE A 5 -12.93 -4.99 2.59
CA ILE A 5 -14.12 -5.09 1.73
C ILE A 5 -14.68 -6.51 1.72
N VAL A 6 -15.94 -6.62 1.36
CA VAL A 6 -16.57 -7.91 1.03
C VAL A 6 -17.13 -7.78 -0.39
N ASP A 7 -16.66 -8.63 -1.29
CA ASP A 7 -17.22 -8.70 -2.63
C ASP A 7 -18.26 -9.82 -2.66
N ARG A 8 -19.51 -9.45 -2.89
CA ARG A 8 -20.64 -10.39 -2.92
C ARG A 8 -20.87 -11.01 -4.29
N ASP A 9 -20.16 -10.52 -5.29
CA ASP A 9 -20.25 -10.99 -6.66
C ASP A 9 -18.86 -11.22 -7.24
N PRO A 10 -18.09 -12.20 -6.70
CA PRO A 10 -16.73 -12.44 -7.17
C PRO A 10 -16.70 -13.00 -8.58
N PRO A 11 -15.63 -12.74 -9.35
CA PRO A 11 -15.51 -13.18 -10.75
C PRO A 11 -15.62 -14.69 -10.95
N ASP A 12 -15.29 -15.49 -9.94
CA ASP A 12 -15.39 -16.95 -10.03
C ASP A 12 -16.80 -17.49 -9.83
N GLY A 13 -17.76 -16.62 -9.51
CA GLY A 13 -19.17 -17.00 -9.28
C GLY A 13 -19.40 -17.73 -7.97
N GLY A 14 -18.40 -17.81 -7.09
CA GLY A 14 -18.51 -18.52 -5.82
C GLY A 14 -19.06 -17.67 -4.68
N GLU A 15 -18.77 -18.08 -3.45
CA GLU A 15 -19.18 -17.41 -2.24
C GLU A 15 -18.53 -16.01 -2.13
N PRO A 16 -19.12 -15.10 -1.37
CA PRO A 16 -18.51 -13.78 -1.14
C PRO A 16 -17.07 -13.88 -0.65
N ILE A 17 -16.23 -12.97 -1.14
CA ILE A 17 -14.81 -12.91 -0.78
C ILE A 17 -14.57 -11.70 0.11
N SER A 18 -13.94 -11.92 1.27
CA SER A 18 -13.47 -10.85 2.13
C SER A 18 -12.00 -10.56 1.83
N VAL A 19 -11.66 -9.29 1.64
CA VAL A 19 -10.29 -8.86 1.35
C VAL A 19 -9.90 -7.76 2.31
N PHE A 20 -8.74 -7.88 2.93
CA PHE A 20 -8.12 -6.81 3.70
C PHE A 20 -6.74 -6.50 3.10
N GLU A 21 -6.07 -5.48 3.60
CA GLU A 21 -4.86 -4.88 3.04
C GLU A 21 -5.17 -4.05 1.79
N SER A 22 -4.86 -2.76 1.86
CA SER A 22 -5.18 -1.82 0.77
C SER A 22 -4.55 -2.22 -0.57
N GLY A 23 -3.29 -2.71 -0.54
CA GLY A 23 -2.62 -3.18 -1.75
C GLY A 23 -3.30 -4.39 -2.37
N ALA A 24 -3.73 -5.35 -1.53
CA ALA A 24 -4.45 -6.53 -1.99
C ALA A 24 -5.83 -6.15 -2.55
N ILE A 25 -6.51 -5.22 -1.92
CA ILE A 25 -7.79 -4.70 -2.41
C ILE A 25 -7.63 -4.05 -3.78
N LEU A 26 -6.60 -3.21 -3.96
CA LEU A 26 -6.32 -2.58 -5.25
C LEU A 26 -6.06 -3.61 -6.33
N GLN A 27 -5.23 -4.61 -6.04
CA GLN A 27 -4.94 -5.68 -7.00
C GLN A 27 -6.19 -6.49 -7.34
N TYR A 28 -6.96 -6.88 -6.35
CA TYR A 28 -8.19 -7.64 -6.55
C TYR A 28 -9.18 -6.88 -7.43
N LEU A 29 -9.42 -5.59 -7.15
CA LEU A 29 -10.34 -4.77 -7.93
C LEU A 29 -9.83 -4.54 -9.35
N ALA A 30 -8.53 -4.38 -9.54
CA ALA A 30 -7.93 -4.24 -10.86
C ALA A 30 -8.12 -5.51 -11.69
N GLU A 31 -7.90 -6.67 -11.10
CA GLU A 31 -8.12 -7.96 -11.78
C GLU A 31 -9.60 -8.18 -12.09
N LYS A 32 -10.48 -7.89 -11.14
CA LYS A 32 -11.93 -8.03 -11.32
C LYS A 32 -12.45 -7.14 -12.45
N THR A 33 -12.03 -5.89 -12.50
CA THR A 33 -12.55 -4.91 -13.46
C THR A 33 -11.79 -4.89 -14.79
N GLY A 34 -10.61 -5.48 -14.83
CA GLY A 34 -9.73 -5.42 -16.01
C GLY A 34 -9.14 -4.04 -16.25
N LYS A 35 -9.08 -3.19 -15.21
CA LYS A 35 -8.56 -1.82 -15.30
C LYS A 35 -7.37 -1.60 -14.40
N PHE A 36 -6.47 -0.69 -14.79
CA PHE A 36 -5.33 -0.23 -14.00
C PHE A 36 -4.23 -1.27 -13.78
N LEU A 37 -4.36 -2.47 -14.31
CA LEU A 37 -3.35 -3.51 -14.23
C LEU A 37 -3.10 -4.06 -15.63
N PRO A 38 -1.90 -3.82 -16.20
CA PRO A 38 -1.58 -4.31 -17.54
C PRO A 38 -1.62 -5.84 -17.63
N ASP A 39 -1.97 -6.35 -18.81
CA ASP A 39 -2.04 -7.80 -19.06
C ASP A 39 -0.68 -8.41 -19.39
N ASN A 40 0.22 -7.64 -20.06
CA ASN A 40 1.52 -8.16 -20.43
C ASN A 40 2.45 -8.24 -19.22
N LEU A 41 3.32 -9.22 -19.23
CA LEU A 41 4.19 -9.54 -18.11
C LEU A 41 5.08 -8.36 -17.68
N ARG A 42 5.71 -7.68 -18.63
CA ARG A 42 6.69 -6.64 -18.31
C ARG A 42 6.05 -5.44 -17.61
N ASP A 43 4.95 -4.95 -18.15
CA ASP A 43 4.25 -3.80 -17.57
C ASP A 43 3.53 -4.19 -16.27
N ARG A 44 3.06 -5.43 -16.16
CA ARG A 44 2.46 -5.95 -14.94
C ARG A 44 3.48 -6.02 -13.80
N VAL A 45 4.68 -6.51 -14.08
CA VAL A 45 5.77 -6.57 -13.09
C VAL A 45 6.16 -5.16 -12.64
N GLU A 46 6.28 -4.22 -13.57
CA GLU A 46 6.59 -2.83 -13.22
C GLU A 46 5.51 -2.21 -12.31
N THR A 47 4.25 -2.43 -12.64
CA THR A 47 3.13 -1.96 -11.81
C THR A 47 3.20 -2.56 -10.41
N MET A 48 3.44 -3.86 -10.30
CA MET A 48 3.54 -4.55 -9.03
C MET A 48 4.73 -4.07 -8.19
N GLN A 49 5.88 -3.80 -8.80
CA GLN A 49 7.03 -3.31 -8.04
C GLN A 49 6.75 -1.94 -7.41
N TRP A 50 6.04 -1.05 -8.11
CA TRP A 50 5.67 0.25 -7.56
C TRP A 50 4.59 0.12 -6.48
N LEU A 51 3.65 -0.82 -6.64
CA LEU A 51 2.66 -1.10 -5.60
C LEU A 51 3.33 -1.59 -4.32
N PHE A 52 4.24 -2.56 -4.42
CA PHE A 52 4.97 -3.08 -3.25
C PHE A 52 5.91 -2.04 -2.65
N TRP A 53 6.53 -1.19 -3.47
CA TRP A 53 7.32 -0.07 -2.99
C TRP A 53 6.46 0.87 -2.13
N GLN A 54 5.25 1.19 -2.56
CA GLN A 54 4.31 2.00 -1.79
C GLN A 54 3.93 1.32 -0.47
N MET A 55 3.57 0.05 -0.53
CA MET A 55 3.06 -0.68 0.63
C MET A 55 4.15 -1.02 1.65
N GLY A 56 5.34 -1.34 1.18
CA GLY A 56 6.45 -1.77 2.03
C GLY A 56 7.40 -0.66 2.46
N GLY A 57 7.44 0.44 1.72
CA GLY A 57 8.42 1.51 1.93
C GLY A 57 7.82 2.88 2.10
N LEU A 58 7.33 3.47 1.02
CA LEU A 58 6.90 4.87 1.02
C LEU A 58 5.82 5.17 2.06
N GLY A 59 4.73 4.41 2.04
CA GLY A 59 3.61 4.61 2.97
C GLY A 59 4.04 4.46 4.42
N PRO A 60 4.61 3.31 4.83
CA PRO A 60 5.05 3.10 6.20
C PRO A 60 6.08 4.12 6.70
N MET A 61 7.10 4.43 5.90
CA MET A 61 8.17 5.34 6.34
C MET A 61 7.69 6.78 6.44
N LEU A 62 6.89 7.27 5.48
CA LEU A 62 6.29 8.59 5.58
C LEU A 62 5.30 8.68 6.74
N GLY A 63 4.57 7.61 7.01
CA GLY A 63 3.67 7.53 8.16
C GLY A 63 4.40 7.65 9.48
N GLN A 64 5.53 6.96 9.64
CA GLN A 64 6.36 7.07 10.84
C GLN A 64 6.99 8.45 10.96
N ASN A 65 7.47 9.01 9.84
CA ASN A 65 8.00 10.37 9.82
C ASN A 65 6.95 11.37 10.32
N HIS A 66 5.73 11.27 9.81
CA HIS A 66 4.63 12.14 10.20
C HIS A 66 4.31 12.02 11.70
N HIS A 67 4.28 10.78 12.22
CA HIS A 67 4.03 10.53 13.63
C HIS A 67 5.11 11.16 14.52
N PHE A 68 6.37 10.88 14.27
CA PHE A 68 7.46 11.30 15.15
C PHE A 68 7.79 12.78 15.05
N VAL A 69 7.59 13.39 13.90
CA VAL A 69 7.79 14.83 13.72
C VAL A 69 6.60 15.63 14.26
N GLY A 70 5.38 15.15 14.04
CA GLY A 70 4.15 15.89 14.34
C GLY A 70 3.39 15.47 15.58
N TYR A 71 3.13 14.18 15.74
CA TYR A 71 2.16 13.68 16.71
C TYR A 71 2.75 13.07 17.98
N ALA A 72 3.98 12.59 17.95
CA ALA A 72 4.55 11.92 19.11
C ALA A 72 4.59 12.86 20.32
N PRO A 73 4.21 12.38 21.52
CA PRO A 73 4.22 13.20 22.73
C PRO A 73 5.64 13.58 23.16
N GLU A 74 6.63 12.85 22.68
CA GLU A 74 8.03 13.04 22.99
C GLU A 74 8.83 13.22 21.71
N LYS A 75 9.68 14.24 21.64
CA LYS A 75 10.55 14.46 20.48
C LYS A 75 11.87 13.75 20.70
N ILE A 76 12.13 12.71 19.90
CA ILE A 76 13.34 11.89 19.99
C ILE A 76 14.19 12.21 18.75
N PRO A 77 15.27 13.01 18.89
CA PRO A 77 16.04 13.46 17.72
C PRO A 77 16.56 12.35 16.82
N TYR A 78 17.02 11.25 17.40
CA TYR A 78 17.51 10.10 16.62
C TYR A 78 16.42 9.51 15.73
N VAL A 79 15.22 9.33 16.27
CA VAL A 79 14.08 8.75 15.55
C VAL A 79 13.63 9.69 14.42
N ILE A 80 13.53 10.97 14.71
CA ILE A 80 13.16 12.00 13.73
C ILE A 80 14.17 12.01 12.59
N ASP A 81 15.46 12.06 12.91
CA ASP A 81 16.54 12.08 11.91
C ASP A 81 16.49 10.83 11.01
N ARG A 82 16.28 9.64 11.60
CA ARG A 82 16.21 8.40 10.85
C ARG A 82 15.07 8.42 9.82
N TYR A 83 13.87 8.83 10.24
CA TYR A 83 12.71 8.81 9.34
C TYR A 83 12.73 9.95 8.33
N VAL A 84 13.25 11.11 8.68
CA VAL A 84 13.46 12.20 7.73
C VAL A 84 14.41 11.77 6.61
N LYS A 85 15.55 11.18 6.97
CA LYS A 85 16.53 10.68 5.99
C LYS A 85 15.95 9.58 5.11
N GLU A 86 15.20 8.65 5.69
CA GLU A 86 14.57 7.58 4.92
C GLU A 86 13.49 8.12 3.99
N THR A 87 12.73 9.12 4.41
CA THR A 87 11.76 9.81 3.55
C THR A 87 12.45 10.46 2.36
N GLU A 88 13.56 11.15 2.59
CA GLU A 88 14.35 11.77 1.52
C GLU A 88 14.87 10.72 0.53
N ARG A 89 15.37 9.59 1.05
CA ARG A 89 15.88 8.50 0.21
C ARG A 89 14.79 7.92 -0.70
N LEU A 90 13.56 7.80 -0.19
CA LEU A 90 12.44 7.22 -0.93
C LEU A 90 11.92 8.15 -2.03
N TYR A 91 12.08 9.45 -1.87
CA TYR A 91 11.74 10.41 -2.90
C TYR A 91 12.85 10.47 -3.96
#